data_013c79b437d2d312b865a9dfd76b5079
#
_entry.id   013c79b437d2d312b865a9dfd76b5079
#
_cell.length_a   1.000
_cell.length_b   1.000
_cell.length_c   1.000
_cell.angle_alpha   90.00
_cell.angle_beta   90.00
_cell.angle_gamma   90.00
#
_symmetry.space_group_name_H-M   'P 1'
#
loop_
_entity.id
_entity.type
_entity.pdbx_description
1 polymer ?
#
loop_
_entity_poly.entity_id
_entity_poly.type
_entity_poly.pdbx_seq_one_letter_code
_entity_poly.pdbx_strand_id
1 'polypeptide(L)'
;MAHADLHQHSTVTLRDQQRRALQLAFVLNGGYLLVEIAGAFIFNSLALLADAAHMLSDVVGLGIALAAQRLALRPSTARHTYGFQRAEVLGALANAVVIGAATSWIVYEAIGRLREPQSVEGGGLMLVAAAGLAVNTWSAIVIRRAQGNSLNMRGAFVHMWADALGSVAVVVAALGVLVWSAQWLDPAASLVIAAMVIWSAWGLLRATLTVLLEGAPPHLHSEDIERALGDWPGVESIHHLHLWSLASDVPALSAHIVFEGDLSLHEAQGRGDELKAMLAQRFGIGHATLELECHDCED
;
A
#
# COMPACT_ATOMS: atom_id res chain seq x y z
N MET A 1 -2.19 13.29 -39.56
CA MET A 1 -1.45 14.07 -38.55
C MET A 1 -2.35 14.74 -37.52
N ALA A 2 -3.44 15.45 -37.89
CA ALA A 2 -4.30 16.17 -36.94
C ALA A 2 -5.03 15.32 -35.87
N HIS A 3 -5.33 14.03 -36.11
CA HIS A 3 -5.98 13.15 -35.13
C HIS A 3 -5.05 12.66 -34.02
N ALA A 4 -3.75 12.50 -34.27
CA ALA A 4 -2.77 12.08 -33.26
C ALA A 4 -2.49 13.20 -32.26
N ASP A 5 -2.44 14.47 -32.72
CA ASP A 5 -2.21 15.62 -31.85
C ASP A 5 -3.37 15.91 -30.90
N LEU A 6 -4.62 15.70 -31.32
CA LEU A 6 -5.80 15.87 -30.47
C LEU A 6 -5.87 14.83 -29.33
N HIS A 7 -5.46 13.58 -29.59
CA HIS A 7 -5.39 12.56 -28.55
C HIS A 7 -4.25 12.80 -27.56
N GLN A 8 -3.12 13.32 -28.02
CA GLN A 8 -1.98 13.62 -27.16
C GLN A 8 -2.25 14.81 -26.23
N HIS A 9 -2.90 15.88 -26.73
CA HIS A 9 -3.32 17.02 -25.91
C HIS A 9 -4.39 16.64 -24.87
N SER A 10 -5.35 15.78 -25.20
CA SER A 10 -6.39 15.35 -24.26
C SER A 10 -5.85 14.48 -23.12
N THR A 11 -4.85 13.64 -23.38
CA THR A 11 -4.20 12.79 -22.35
C THR A 11 -3.30 13.58 -21.40
N VAL A 12 -2.60 14.61 -21.88
CA VAL A 12 -1.78 15.50 -21.05
C VAL A 12 -2.68 16.33 -20.10
N THR A 13 -3.77 16.90 -20.61
CA THR A 13 -4.70 17.67 -19.78
C THR A 13 -5.40 16.84 -18.71
N LEU A 14 -5.75 15.57 -19.01
CA LEU A 14 -6.34 14.66 -18.03
C LEU A 14 -5.34 14.31 -16.91
N ARG A 15 -4.09 14.02 -17.24
CA ARG A 15 -3.04 13.74 -16.23
C ARG A 15 -2.79 14.94 -15.31
N ASP A 16 -2.78 16.15 -15.86
CA ASP A 16 -2.62 17.37 -15.07
C ASP A 16 -3.82 17.61 -14.14
N GLN A 17 -5.05 17.35 -14.61
CA GLN A 17 -6.25 17.43 -13.78
C GLN A 17 -6.20 16.40 -12.63
N GLN A 18 -5.83 15.15 -12.90
CA GLN A 18 -5.68 14.10 -11.90
C GLN A 18 -4.62 14.47 -10.85
N ARG A 19 -3.46 14.95 -11.29
CA ARG A 19 -2.41 15.42 -10.40
C ARG A 19 -2.86 16.54 -9.48
N ARG A 20 -3.55 17.56 -10.03
CA ARG A 20 -4.10 18.68 -9.25
C ARG A 20 -5.15 18.22 -8.25
N ALA A 21 -6.03 17.29 -8.63
CA ALA A 21 -7.05 16.72 -7.76
C ALA A 21 -6.41 15.99 -6.57
N LEU A 22 -5.40 15.16 -6.80
CA LEU A 22 -4.66 14.45 -5.75
C LEU A 22 -3.89 15.41 -4.84
N GLN A 23 -3.22 16.42 -5.40
CA GLN A 23 -2.52 17.43 -4.61
C GLN A 23 -3.46 18.24 -3.73
N LEU A 24 -4.62 18.65 -4.26
CA LEU A 24 -5.62 19.37 -3.50
C LEU A 24 -6.17 18.51 -2.35
N ALA A 25 -6.56 17.26 -2.63
CA ALA A 25 -7.02 16.34 -1.62
C ALA A 25 -5.95 16.13 -0.54
N PHE A 26 -4.68 15.94 -0.91
CA PHE A 26 -3.57 15.78 0.02
C PHE A 26 -3.37 17.00 0.93
N VAL A 27 -3.38 18.21 0.37
CA VAL A 27 -3.22 19.44 1.15
C VAL A 27 -4.39 19.67 2.10
N LEU A 28 -5.63 19.41 1.64
CA LEU A 28 -6.83 19.58 2.47
C LEU A 28 -6.84 18.57 3.62
N ASN A 29 -6.58 17.29 3.33
CA ASN A 29 -6.57 16.25 4.35
C ASN A 29 -5.38 16.41 5.32
N GLY A 30 -4.19 16.78 4.82
CA GLY A 30 -3.04 17.07 5.68
C GLY A 30 -3.26 18.29 6.58
N GLY A 31 -3.92 19.34 6.08
CA GLY A 31 -4.31 20.49 6.90
C GLY A 31 -5.38 20.12 7.93
N TYR A 32 -6.36 19.32 7.53
CA TYR A 32 -7.41 18.85 8.42
C TYR A 32 -6.85 17.94 9.54
N LEU A 33 -5.91 17.05 9.23
CA LEU A 33 -5.22 16.22 10.22
C LEU A 33 -4.68 17.05 11.41
N LEU A 34 -4.09 18.21 11.13
CA LEU A 34 -3.58 19.09 12.21
C LEU A 34 -4.73 19.63 13.08
N VAL A 35 -5.83 20.02 12.45
CA VAL A 35 -7.04 20.48 13.16
C VAL A 35 -7.62 19.36 14.01
N GLU A 36 -7.66 18.16 13.50
CA GLU A 36 -8.19 16.98 14.16
C GLU A 36 -7.35 16.57 15.38
N ILE A 37 -6.01 16.53 15.24
CA ILE A 37 -5.09 16.29 16.36
C ILE A 37 -5.31 17.34 17.44
N ALA A 38 -5.36 18.63 17.08
CA ALA A 38 -5.60 19.69 18.04
C ALA A 38 -6.98 19.54 18.71
N GLY A 39 -8.03 19.25 17.93
CA GLY A 39 -9.38 19.01 18.44
C GLY A 39 -9.48 17.81 19.38
N ALA A 40 -8.78 16.72 19.07
CA ALA A 40 -8.72 15.52 19.93
C ALA A 40 -8.22 15.86 21.35
N PHE A 41 -7.19 16.65 21.46
CA PHE A 41 -6.65 17.09 22.76
C PHE A 41 -7.52 18.16 23.42
N ILE A 42 -7.99 19.17 22.69
CA ILE A 42 -8.78 20.28 23.25
C ILE A 42 -10.13 19.76 23.78
N PHE A 43 -10.81 18.88 23.03
CA PHE A 43 -12.15 18.38 23.37
C PHE A 43 -12.11 17.03 24.08
N ASN A 44 -10.91 16.50 24.38
CA ASN A 44 -10.69 15.22 25.07
C ASN A 44 -11.39 14.04 24.37
N SER A 45 -11.39 13.98 23.01
CA SER A 45 -12.05 12.98 22.22
C SER A 45 -11.07 11.91 21.72
N LEU A 46 -11.35 10.64 22.09
CA LEU A 46 -10.61 9.49 21.56
C LEU A 46 -11.03 9.16 20.13
N ALA A 47 -12.27 9.44 19.74
CA ALA A 47 -12.74 9.19 18.38
C ALA A 47 -11.97 10.07 17.37
N LEU A 48 -11.76 11.36 17.67
CA LEU A 48 -10.90 12.23 16.85
C LEU A 48 -9.45 11.76 16.83
N LEU A 49 -8.94 11.28 17.98
CA LEU A 49 -7.55 10.80 18.03
C LEU A 49 -7.37 9.51 17.23
N ALA A 50 -8.37 8.64 17.21
CA ALA A 50 -8.34 7.41 16.40
C ALA A 50 -8.41 7.72 14.90
N ASP A 51 -9.25 8.67 14.50
CA ASP A 51 -9.35 9.13 13.10
C ASP A 51 -8.07 9.83 12.66
N ALA A 52 -7.51 10.72 13.49
CA ALA A 52 -6.22 11.36 13.25
C ALA A 52 -5.06 10.34 13.11
N ALA A 53 -5.05 9.27 13.90
CA ALA A 53 -4.06 8.20 13.77
C ALA A 53 -4.17 7.46 12.41
N HIS A 54 -5.39 7.23 11.93
CA HIS A 54 -5.63 6.68 10.60
C HIS A 54 -5.08 7.60 9.51
N MET A 55 -5.49 8.88 9.50
CA MET A 55 -5.02 9.86 8.51
C MET A 55 -3.50 10.08 8.56
N LEU A 56 -2.89 10.04 9.75
CA LEU A 56 -1.44 10.13 9.91
C LEU A 56 -0.74 8.95 9.23
N SER A 57 -1.30 7.73 9.34
CA SER A 57 -0.78 6.55 8.64
C SER A 57 -0.69 6.77 7.14
N ASP A 58 -1.70 7.38 6.54
CA ASP A 58 -1.76 7.59 5.10
C ASP A 58 -0.74 8.64 4.65
N VAL A 59 -0.61 9.73 5.40
CA VAL A 59 0.39 10.79 5.14
C VAL A 59 1.82 10.23 5.28
N VAL A 60 2.09 9.48 6.34
CA VAL A 60 3.41 8.85 6.58
C VAL A 60 3.68 7.78 5.52
N GLY A 61 2.71 6.94 5.18
CA GLY A 61 2.83 5.94 4.13
C GLY A 61 3.19 6.55 2.77
N LEU A 62 2.53 7.66 2.40
CA LEU A 62 2.88 8.39 1.17
C LEU A 62 4.30 9.00 1.25
N GLY A 63 4.69 9.54 2.40
CA GLY A 63 6.03 10.05 2.63
C GLY A 63 7.11 8.98 2.46
N ILE A 64 6.86 7.78 2.99
CA ILE A 64 7.73 6.61 2.83
C ILE A 64 7.84 6.20 1.37
N ALA A 65 6.71 6.11 0.65
CA ALA A 65 6.71 5.76 -0.77
C ALA A 65 7.53 6.74 -1.61
N LEU A 66 7.39 8.05 -1.36
CA LEU A 66 8.18 9.10 -2.03
C LEU A 66 9.68 9.01 -1.68
N ALA A 67 10.02 8.74 -0.44
CA ALA A 67 11.40 8.57 0.01
C ALA A 67 12.03 7.31 -0.62
N ALA A 68 11.29 6.21 -0.64
CA ALA A 68 11.70 4.96 -1.27
C ALA A 68 11.93 5.10 -2.76
N GLN A 69 11.03 5.80 -3.47
CA GLN A 69 11.20 6.08 -4.90
C GLN A 69 12.50 6.87 -5.17
N ARG A 70 12.83 7.84 -4.31
CA ARG A 70 14.10 8.58 -4.43
C ARG A 70 15.33 7.70 -4.11
N LEU A 71 15.20 6.78 -3.15
CA LEU A 71 16.26 5.83 -2.80
C LEU A 71 16.47 4.79 -3.89
N ALA A 72 15.41 4.30 -4.52
CA ALA A 72 15.47 3.36 -5.64
C ALA A 72 16.19 3.92 -6.88
N LEU A 73 16.19 5.25 -7.05
CA LEU A 73 16.95 5.93 -8.13
C LEU A 73 18.46 6.01 -7.84
N ARG A 74 18.92 5.68 -6.63
CA ARG A 74 20.36 5.66 -6.32
C ARG A 74 21.01 4.43 -6.96
N PRO A 75 22.21 4.58 -7.56
CA PRO A 75 22.91 3.46 -8.14
C PRO A 75 23.26 2.42 -7.06
N SER A 76 23.30 1.15 -7.48
CA SER A 76 23.80 0.06 -6.64
C SER A 76 25.22 0.33 -6.18
N THR A 77 25.56 -0.15 -5.00
CA THR A 77 26.90 -0.04 -4.42
C THR A 77 27.49 -1.44 -4.20
N ALA A 78 28.79 -1.54 -3.95
CA ALA A 78 29.43 -2.83 -3.66
C ALA A 78 28.84 -3.56 -2.43
N ARG A 79 28.20 -2.82 -1.51
CA ARG A 79 27.51 -3.40 -0.32
C ARG A 79 26.03 -3.66 -0.56
N HIS A 80 25.41 -2.93 -1.48
CA HIS A 80 23.98 -3.03 -1.80
C HIS A 80 23.84 -3.27 -3.30
N THR A 81 24.11 -4.49 -3.75
CA THR A 81 24.16 -4.87 -5.16
C THR A 81 22.80 -4.74 -5.85
N TYR A 82 21.70 -4.99 -5.14
CA TYR A 82 20.33 -4.71 -5.58
C TYR A 82 19.87 -3.26 -5.31
N GLY A 83 20.78 -2.37 -4.83
CA GLY A 83 20.42 -1.02 -4.43
C GLY A 83 19.65 -0.98 -3.10
N PHE A 84 18.78 0.03 -2.95
CA PHE A 84 17.99 0.25 -1.72
C PHE A 84 16.51 -0.15 -1.89
N GLN A 85 16.22 -1.13 -2.72
CA GLN A 85 14.84 -1.52 -3.04
C GLN A 85 14.03 -1.93 -1.80
N ARG A 86 14.64 -2.62 -0.82
CA ARG A 86 13.98 -3.01 0.44
C ARG A 86 13.74 -1.85 1.42
N ALA A 87 14.25 -0.64 1.16
CA ALA A 87 14.03 0.52 2.02
C ALA A 87 12.54 0.92 2.11
N GLU A 88 11.78 0.76 1.01
CA GLU A 88 10.33 0.95 0.99
C GLU A 88 9.63 -0.02 1.95
N VAL A 89 9.98 -1.29 1.87
CA VAL A 89 9.38 -2.36 2.69
C VAL A 89 9.68 -2.13 4.17
N LEU A 90 10.91 -1.76 4.53
CA LEU A 90 11.29 -1.42 5.90
C LEU A 90 10.57 -0.18 6.41
N GLY A 91 10.40 0.83 5.56
CA GLY A 91 9.63 2.02 5.90
C GLY A 91 8.16 1.70 6.15
N ALA A 92 7.54 0.90 5.28
CA ALA A 92 6.16 0.44 5.44
C ALA A 92 5.98 -0.41 6.71
N LEU A 93 6.95 -1.28 7.04
CA LEU A 93 6.95 -2.02 8.29
C LEU A 93 7.01 -1.10 9.50
N ALA A 94 7.92 -0.12 9.49
CA ALA A 94 8.03 0.84 10.59
C ALA A 94 6.73 1.63 10.79
N ASN A 95 6.10 2.08 9.69
CA ASN A 95 4.78 2.73 9.74
C ASN A 95 3.73 1.81 10.36
N ALA A 96 3.61 0.56 9.90
CA ALA A 96 2.64 -0.40 10.43
C ALA A 96 2.84 -0.66 11.94
N VAL A 97 4.08 -0.74 12.41
CA VAL A 97 4.40 -0.94 13.83
C VAL A 97 4.01 0.29 14.66
N VAL A 98 4.35 1.49 14.21
CA VAL A 98 4.03 2.75 14.93
C VAL A 98 2.52 2.93 15.04
N ILE A 99 1.79 2.75 13.92
CA ILE A 99 0.33 2.86 13.91
C ILE A 99 -0.30 1.76 14.76
N GLY A 100 0.18 0.52 14.68
CA GLY A 100 -0.29 -0.57 15.51
C GLY A 100 -0.12 -0.29 17.00
N ALA A 101 1.02 0.28 17.41
CA ALA A 101 1.25 0.66 18.80
C ALA A 101 0.34 1.82 19.24
N ALA A 102 0.21 2.88 18.44
CA ALA A 102 -0.67 4.02 18.72
C ALA A 102 -2.15 3.57 18.84
N THR A 103 -2.61 2.74 17.91
CA THR A 103 -3.99 2.23 17.92
C THR A 103 -4.24 1.30 19.10
N SER A 104 -3.27 0.46 19.46
CA SER A 104 -3.38 -0.41 20.67
C SER A 104 -3.51 0.43 21.93
N TRP A 105 -2.79 1.53 22.04
CA TRP A 105 -2.94 2.47 23.16
C TRP A 105 -4.32 3.13 23.17
N ILE A 106 -4.86 3.54 22.01
CA ILE A 106 -6.22 4.09 21.88
C ILE A 106 -7.27 3.06 22.34
N VAL A 107 -7.13 1.80 21.93
CA VAL A 107 -8.03 0.71 22.37
C VAL A 107 -7.97 0.53 23.88
N TYR A 108 -6.79 0.53 24.47
CA TYR A 108 -6.62 0.42 25.91
C TYR A 108 -7.33 1.57 26.64
N GLU A 109 -7.11 2.80 26.21
CA GLU A 109 -7.73 4.00 26.78
C GLU A 109 -9.25 4.01 26.58
N ALA A 110 -9.74 3.59 25.40
CA ALA A 110 -11.17 3.52 25.11
C ALA A 110 -11.89 2.51 26.03
N ILE A 111 -11.29 1.35 26.28
CA ILE A 111 -11.83 0.36 27.24
C ILE A 111 -11.88 0.94 28.65
N GLY A 112 -10.87 1.70 29.05
CA GLY A 112 -10.85 2.43 30.34
C GLY A 112 -12.01 3.44 30.44
N ARG A 113 -12.20 4.26 29.40
CA ARG A 113 -13.27 5.27 29.34
C ARG A 113 -14.67 4.69 29.21
N LEU A 114 -14.83 3.47 28.71
CA LEU A 114 -16.14 2.77 28.77
C LEU A 114 -16.50 2.37 30.18
N ARG A 115 -15.53 2.10 31.06
CA ARG A 115 -15.76 1.76 32.47
C ARG A 115 -15.93 3.01 33.33
N GLU A 116 -15.13 4.03 33.08
CA GLU A 116 -15.13 5.30 33.78
C GLU A 116 -15.24 6.43 32.75
N PRO A 117 -16.46 6.79 32.30
CA PRO A 117 -16.68 7.77 31.24
C PRO A 117 -16.09 9.13 31.61
N GLN A 118 -15.25 9.66 30.73
CA GLN A 118 -14.68 11.01 30.84
C GLN A 118 -15.56 12.00 30.08
N SER A 119 -15.57 13.26 30.53
CA SER A 119 -16.30 14.31 29.85
C SER A 119 -15.64 14.68 28.52
N VAL A 120 -16.41 14.59 27.44
CA VAL A 120 -16.05 15.05 26.11
C VAL A 120 -16.88 16.28 25.77
N GLU A 121 -16.27 17.32 25.20
CA GLU A 121 -17.02 18.50 24.78
C GLU A 121 -17.71 18.25 23.42
N GLY A 122 -19.00 17.90 23.48
CA GLY A 122 -19.78 17.50 22.31
C GLY A 122 -19.88 18.57 21.22
N GLY A 123 -19.91 19.86 21.59
CA GLY A 123 -20.00 20.97 20.62
C GLY A 123 -18.74 21.11 19.77
N GLY A 124 -17.59 21.10 20.42
CA GLY A 124 -16.29 21.15 19.74
C GLY A 124 -16.02 19.89 18.93
N LEU A 125 -16.33 18.71 19.51
CA LEU A 125 -16.25 17.43 18.80
C LEU A 125 -17.10 17.45 17.51
N MET A 126 -18.35 17.90 17.58
CA MET A 126 -19.25 18.01 16.44
C MET A 126 -18.69 18.93 15.34
N LEU A 127 -18.14 20.06 15.72
CA LEU A 127 -17.58 21.03 14.77
C LEU A 127 -16.41 20.43 13.98
N VAL A 128 -15.47 19.77 14.68
CA VAL A 128 -14.30 19.14 14.04
C VAL A 128 -14.75 17.96 13.19
N ALA A 129 -15.61 17.07 13.71
CA ALA A 129 -16.12 15.91 12.97
C ALA A 129 -16.89 16.29 11.69
N ALA A 130 -17.74 17.34 11.76
CA ALA A 130 -18.45 17.85 10.61
C ALA A 130 -17.50 18.46 9.55
N ALA A 131 -16.45 19.16 10.01
CA ALA A 131 -15.40 19.67 9.11
C ALA A 131 -14.66 18.52 8.42
N GLY A 132 -14.33 17.44 9.12
CA GLY A 132 -13.71 16.22 8.56
C GLY A 132 -14.58 15.57 7.50
N LEU A 133 -15.83 15.33 7.83
CA LEU A 133 -16.79 14.77 6.88
C LEU A 133 -16.90 15.64 5.61
N ALA A 134 -16.90 16.97 5.77
CA ALA A 134 -16.94 17.89 4.63
C ALA A 134 -15.65 17.81 3.80
N VAL A 135 -14.47 17.78 4.41
CA VAL A 135 -13.17 17.69 3.74
C VAL A 135 -13.05 16.36 2.99
N ASN A 136 -13.36 15.22 3.64
CA ASN A 136 -13.26 13.90 3.05
C ASN A 136 -14.27 13.72 1.89
N THR A 137 -15.51 14.16 2.07
CA THR A 137 -16.53 14.13 1.03
C THR A 137 -16.15 15.02 -0.16
N TRP A 138 -15.66 16.24 0.10
CA TRP A 138 -15.19 17.13 -0.95
C TRP A 138 -14.02 16.54 -1.73
N SER A 139 -13.02 15.99 -1.02
CA SER A 139 -11.87 15.31 -1.62
C SER A 139 -12.30 14.14 -2.51
N ALA A 140 -13.24 13.31 -2.03
CA ALA A 140 -13.83 12.21 -2.81
C ALA A 140 -14.52 12.73 -4.09
N ILE A 141 -15.31 13.81 -4.02
CA ILE A 141 -15.97 14.41 -5.17
C ILE A 141 -14.95 14.93 -6.19
N VAL A 142 -13.92 15.64 -5.74
CA VAL A 142 -12.87 16.20 -6.61
C VAL A 142 -12.12 15.09 -7.33
N ILE A 143 -11.72 14.03 -6.59
CA ILE A 143 -11.04 12.85 -7.17
C ILE A 143 -11.95 12.14 -8.17
N ARG A 144 -13.22 11.91 -7.84
CA ARG A 144 -14.20 11.28 -8.74
C ARG A 144 -14.36 12.03 -10.07
N ARG A 145 -14.42 13.36 -10.02
CA ARG A 145 -14.54 14.20 -11.24
C ARG A 145 -13.31 14.11 -12.14
N ALA A 146 -12.13 13.92 -11.57
CA ALA A 146 -10.87 13.80 -12.30
C ALA A 146 -10.49 12.35 -12.63
N GLN A 147 -11.26 11.36 -12.20
CA GLN A 147 -10.89 9.94 -12.19
C GLN A 147 -10.60 9.37 -13.60
N GLY A 148 -11.45 9.67 -14.61
CA GLY A 148 -11.36 9.03 -15.92
C GLY A 148 -11.34 7.48 -15.77
N ASN A 149 -10.48 6.81 -16.55
CA ASN A 149 -10.28 5.36 -16.51
C ASN A 149 -9.07 4.92 -15.64
N SER A 150 -8.51 5.82 -14.85
CA SER A 150 -7.33 5.53 -14.02
C SER A 150 -7.69 4.68 -12.80
N LEU A 151 -7.07 3.50 -12.67
CA LEU A 151 -7.23 2.61 -11.52
C LEU A 151 -6.69 3.26 -10.23
N ASN A 152 -5.59 4.02 -10.32
CA ASN A 152 -5.03 4.75 -9.20
C ASN A 152 -6.02 5.79 -8.64
N MET A 153 -6.65 6.57 -9.52
CA MET A 153 -7.68 7.53 -9.12
C MET A 153 -8.92 6.85 -8.53
N ARG A 154 -9.28 5.66 -9.04
CA ARG A 154 -10.38 4.86 -8.48
C ARG A 154 -10.03 4.38 -7.07
N GLY A 155 -8.80 3.92 -6.84
CA GLY A 155 -8.32 3.55 -5.52
C GLY A 155 -8.37 4.73 -4.55
N ALA A 156 -7.86 5.89 -4.95
CA ALA A 156 -7.92 7.12 -4.16
C ALA A 156 -9.35 7.56 -3.84
N PHE A 157 -10.29 7.41 -4.78
CA PHE A 157 -11.72 7.69 -4.54
C PHE A 157 -12.33 6.76 -3.48
N VAL A 158 -12.07 5.46 -3.58
CA VAL A 158 -12.58 4.47 -2.61
C VAL A 158 -12.00 4.74 -1.22
N HIS A 159 -10.72 5.11 -1.13
CA HIS A 159 -10.07 5.48 0.12
C HIS A 159 -10.74 6.70 0.76
N MET A 160 -10.90 7.81 0.02
CA MET A 160 -11.59 9.00 0.54
C MET A 160 -13.04 8.76 0.96
N TRP A 161 -13.72 7.80 0.32
CA TRP A 161 -15.06 7.38 0.74
C TRP A 161 -15.04 6.61 2.06
N ALA A 162 -14.02 5.76 2.27
CA ALA A 162 -13.85 5.05 3.55
C ALA A 162 -13.58 6.04 4.68
N ASP A 163 -12.74 7.06 4.45
CA ASP A 163 -12.47 8.14 5.43
C ASP A 163 -13.72 8.95 5.74
N ALA A 164 -14.53 9.26 4.72
CA ALA A 164 -15.82 9.93 4.94
C ALA A 164 -16.78 9.08 5.81
N LEU A 165 -16.80 7.76 5.64
CA LEU A 165 -17.58 6.86 6.49
C LEU A 165 -17.03 6.81 7.93
N GLY A 166 -15.72 6.86 8.12
CA GLY A 166 -15.10 7.01 9.44
C GLY A 166 -15.54 8.31 10.11
N SER A 167 -15.48 9.43 9.39
CA SER A 167 -15.95 10.72 9.89
C SER A 167 -17.45 10.72 10.25
N VAL A 168 -18.30 9.96 9.55
CA VAL A 168 -19.72 9.77 9.94
C VAL A 168 -19.83 9.13 11.31
N ALA A 169 -19.00 8.14 11.64
CA ALA A 169 -19.03 7.52 12.97
C ALA A 169 -18.69 8.52 14.06
N VAL A 170 -17.71 9.41 13.84
CA VAL A 170 -17.36 10.49 14.79
C VAL A 170 -18.49 11.50 14.91
N VAL A 171 -19.16 11.89 13.81
CA VAL A 171 -20.32 12.80 13.83
C VAL A 171 -21.48 12.18 14.63
N VAL A 172 -21.75 10.89 14.45
CA VAL A 172 -22.80 10.18 15.22
C VAL A 172 -22.46 10.15 16.72
N ALA A 173 -21.20 9.88 17.07
CA ALA A 173 -20.76 9.94 18.46
C ALA A 173 -20.90 11.36 19.03
N ALA A 174 -20.45 12.38 18.31
CA ALA A 174 -20.58 13.79 18.69
C ALA A 174 -22.04 14.21 18.92
N LEU A 175 -22.94 13.80 18.03
CA LEU A 175 -24.38 14.06 18.16
C LEU A 175 -24.95 13.40 19.42
N GLY A 176 -24.56 12.16 19.68
CA GLY A 176 -24.99 11.44 20.88
C GLY A 176 -24.47 12.06 22.17
N VAL A 177 -23.25 12.54 22.21
CA VAL A 177 -22.69 13.29 23.35
C VAL A 177 -23.43 14.61 23.52
N LEU A 178 -23.69 15.34 22.43
CA LEU A 178 -24.32 16.67 22.47
C LEU A 178 -25.80 16.60 22.90
N VAL A 179 -26.57 15.65 22.37
CA VAL A 179 -28.04 15.59 22.59
C VAL A 179 -28.41 14.80 23.83
N TRP A 180 -27.69 13.70 24.08
CA TRP A 180 -28.05 12.77 25.17
C TRP A 180 -27.01 12.70 26.28
N SER A 181 -25.93 13.51 26.21
CA SER A 181 -24.80 13.43 27.15
C SER A 181 -24.20 12.02 27.24
N ALA A 182 -24.30 11.25 26.16
CA ALA A 182 -23.89 9.85 26.10
C ALA A 182 -22.35 9.76 25.88
N GLN A 183 -21.58 10.06 26.93
CA GLN A 183 -20.10 10.13 26.87
C GLN A 183 -19.44 8.82 26.42
N TRP A 184 -20.10 7.69 26.57
CA TRP A 184 -19.62 6.37 26.15
C TRP A 184 -19.55 6.22 24.62
N LEU A 185 -20.23 7.07 23.84
CA LEU A 185 -20.25 7.00 22.38
C LEU A 185 -18.90 7.39 21.76
N ASP A 186 -18.15 8.29 22.39
CA ASP A 186 -16.80 8.66 21.93
C ASP A 186 -15.83 7.45 21.99
N PRO A 187 -15.62 6.79 23.14
CA PRO A 187 -14.79 5.59 23.16
C PRO A 187 -15.37 4.42 22.36
N ALA A 188 -16.68 4.32 22.18
CA ALA A 188 -17.26 3.30 21.30
C ALA A 188 -16.91 3.56 19.81
N ALA A 189 -17.05 4.80 19.36
CA ALA A 189 -16.65 5.20 18.00
C ALA A 189 -15.14 5.01 17.78
N SER A 190 -14.32 5.37 18.77
CA SER A 190 -12.88 5.17 18.69
C SER A 190 -12.49 3.68 18.56
N LEU A 191 -13.21 2.77 19.21
CA LEU A 191 -13.01 1.32 19.05
C LEU A 191 -13.36 0.83 17.63
N VAL A 192 -14.43 1.36 17.04
CA VAL A 192 -14.80 1.04 15.65
C VAL A 192 -13.71 1.51 14.68
N ILE A 193 -13.27 2.75 14.83
CA ILE A 193 -12.19 3.31 13.99
C ILE A 193 -10.88 2.53 14.20
N ALA A 194 -10.52 2.26 15.46
CA ALA A 194 -9.34 1.47 15.81
C ALA A 194 -9.36 0.06 15.17
N ALA A 195 -10.53 -0.59 15.13
CA ALA A 195 -10.67 -1.88 14.47
C ALA A 195 -10.41 -1.79 12.96
N MET A 196 -10.89 -0.71 12.30
CA MET A 196 -10.63 -0.45 10.88
C MET A 196 -9.13 -0.21 10.63
N VAL A 197 -8.49 0.60 11.49
CA VAL A 197 -7.04 0.90 11.39
C VAL A 197 -6.19 -0.37 11.60
N ILE A 198 -6.53 -1.21 12.60
CA ILE A 198 -5.83 -2.48 12.84
C ILE A 198 -5.98 -3.41 11.63
N TRP A 199 -7.16 -3.48 11.04
CA TRP A 199 -7.39 -4.28 9.84
C TRP A 199 -6.50 -3.83 8.67
N SER A 200 -6.46 -2.53 8.40
CA SER A 200 -5.61 -1.94 7.36
C SER A 200 -4.12 -2.17 7.63
N ALA A 201 -3.68 -1.86 8.86
CA ALA A 201 -2.29 -2.06 9.30
C ALA A 201 -1.86 -3.55 9.24
N TRP A 202 -2.78 -4.48 9.54
CA TRP A 202 -2.52 -5.91 9.43
C TRP A 202 -2.23 -6.35 8.00
N GLY A 203 -2.99 -5.83 7.03
CA GLY A 203 -2.75 -6.08 5.61
C GLY A 203 -1.35 -5.62 5.18
N LEU A 204 -0.98 -4.39 5.56
CA LEU A 204 0.34 -3.83 5.28
C LEU A 204 1.46 -4.62 5.99
N LEU A 205 1.28 -4.95 7.26
CA LEU A 205 2.24 -5.75 8.04
C LEU A 205 2.47 -7.12 7.39
N ARG A 206 1.40 -7.82 7.01
CA ARG A 206 1.49 -9.12 6.36
C ARG A 206 2.23 -9.03 5.02
N ALA A 207 1.90 -8.04 4.19
CA ALA A 207 2.55 -7.84 2.90
C ALA A 207 4.05 -7.54 3.05
N THR A 208 4.42 -6.67 3.99
CA THR A 208 5.83 -6.33 4.26
C THR A 208 6.61 -7.52 4.81
N LEU A 209 6.02 -8.29 5.73
CA LEU A 209 6.64 -9.51 6.25
C LEU A 209 6.83 -10.57 5.16
N THR A 210 5.87 -10.74 4.23
CA THR A 210 6.02 -11.66 3.10
C THR A 210 7.24 -11.31 2.26
N VAL A 211 7.45 -10.01 1.92
CA VAL A 211 8.63 -9.59 1.16
C VAL A 211 9.93 -9.77 1.95
N LEU A 212 9.93 -9.47 3.25
CA LEU A 212 11.13 -9.62 4.10
C LEU A 212 11.51 -11.09 4.33
N LEU A 213 10.52 -11.98 4.36
CA LEU A 213 10.71 -13.43 4.47
C LEU A 213 10.90 -14.10 3.10
N GLU A 214 11.20 -13.33 2.06
CA GLU A 214 11.48 -13.82 0.71
C GLU A 214 10.30 -14.58 0.08
N GLY A 215 9.08 -14.21 0.46
CA GLY A 215 7.86 -14.78 -0.11
C GLY A 215 7.63 -14.36 -1.55
N ALA A 216 6.98 -15.24 -2.30
CA ALA A 216 6.56 -14.98 -3.67
C ALA A 216 5.56 -13.81 -3.74
N PRO A 217 5.57 -13.02 -4.83
CA PRO A 217 4.52 -12.03 -5.08
C PRO A 217 3.14 -12.69 -5.11
N PRO A 218 2.09 -12.10 -4.50
CA PRO A 218 0.78 -12.76 -4.36
C PRO A 218 0.05 -13.01 -5.68
N HIS A 219 0.48 -12.36 -6.78
CA HIS A 219 -0.08 -12.53 -8.12
C HIS A 219 0.71 -13.52 -8.99
N LEU A 220 1.82 -14.07 -8.50
CA LEU A 220 2.65 -15.07 -9.20
C LEU A 220 2.59 -16.39 -8.44
N HIS A 221 2.27 -17.45 -9.16
CA HIS A 221 2.26 -18.82 -8.64
C HIS A 221 3.46 -19.60 -9.22
N SER A 222 4.25 -20.20 -8.35
CA SER A 222 5.44 -20.98 -8.75
C SER A 222 5.09 -22.11 -9.74
N GLU A 223 3.92 -22.75 -9.54
CA GLU A 223 3.48 -23.83 -10.42
C GLU A 223 3.19 -23.37 -11.87
N ASP A 224 2.74 -22.12 -12.06
CA ASP A 224 2.49 -21.57 -13.41
C ASP A 224 3.79 -21.24 -14.12
N ILE A 225 4.79 -20.79 -13.36
CA ILE A 225 6.14 -20.51 -13.87
C ILE A 225 6.86 -21.80 -14.19
N GLU A 226 6.83 -22.78 -13.29
CA GLU A 226 7.42 -24.08 -13.47
C GLU A 226 6.87 -24.77 -14.71
N ARG A 227 5.54 -24.76 -14.89
CA ARG A 227 4.89 -25.28 -16.09
C ARG A 227 5.32 -24.55 -17.35
N ALA A 228 5.40 -23.20 -17.31
CA ALA A 228 5.78 -22.39 -18.47
C ALA A 228 7.25 -22.60 -18.88
N LEU A 229 8.14 -22.88 -17.93
CA LEU A 229 9.52 -23.24 -18.18
C LEU A 229 9.63 -24.68 -18.69
N GLY A 230 8.90 -25.63 -18.08
CA GLY A 230 8.91 -27.06 -18.46
C GLY A 230 8.31 -27.34 -19.83
N ASP A 231 7.30 -26.58 -20.22
CA ASP A 231 6.71 -26.67 -21.57
C ASP A 231 7.60 -26.02 -22.65
N TRP A 232 8.74 -25.43 -22.28
CA TRP A 232 9.61 -24.78 -23.24
C TRP A 232 10.40 -25.81 -24.07
N PRO A 233 10.46 -25.65 -25.41
CA PRO A 233 11.10 -26.64 -26.27
C PRO A 233 12.59 -26.89 -25.90
N GLY A 234 12.92 -28.16 -25.64
CA GLY A 234 14.26 -28.59 -25.31
C GLY A 234 14.64 -28.47 -23.83
N VAL A 235 13.69 -28.17 -22.96
CA VAL A 235 13.81 -28.31 -21.51
C VAL A 235 13.38 -29.74 -21.13
N GLU A 236 14.24 -30.48 -20.44
CA GLU A 236 13.99 -31.82 -19.96
C GLU A 236 13.36 -31.80 -18.56
N SER A 237 13.94 -31.03 -17.64
CA SER A 237 13.43 -30.90 -16.29
C SER A 237 13.78 -29.53 -15.67
N ILE A 238 13.10 -29.21 -14.58
CA ILE A 238 13.33 -28.00 -13.77
C ILE A 238 13.34 -28.41 -12.31
N HIS A 239 14.31 -27.90 -11.56
CA HIS A 239 14.38 -28.09 -10.13
C HIS A 239 14.93 -26.85 -9.44
N HIS A 240 14.91 -26.80 -8.10
CA HIS A 240 15.38 -25.68 -7.26
C HIS A 240 14.79 -24.33 -7.69
N LEU A 241 13.52 -24.32 -8.09
CA LEU A 241 12.83 -23.06 -8.41
C LEU A 241 12.52 -22.30 -7.11
N HIS A 242 13.12 -21.13 -6.99
CA HIS A 242 12.83 -20.16 -5.94
C HIS A 242 12.29 -18.87 -6.55
N LEU A 243 11.16 -18.40 -6.02
CA LEU A 243 10.52 -17.16 -6.43
C LEU A 243 10.33 -16.28 -5.21
N TRP A 244 10.84 -15.05 -5.26
CA TRP A 244 10.70 -14.10 -4.16
C TRP A 244 10.52 -12.68 -4.63
N SER A 245 10.17 -11.76 -3.73
CA SER A 245 10.07 -10.33 -3.98
C SER A 245 11.29 -9.59 -3.42
N LEU A 246 11.97 -8.79 -4.23
CA LEU A 246 13.02 -7.85 -3.77
C LEU A 246 12.39 -6.59 -3.17
N ALA A 247 11.32 -6.09 -3.78
CA ALA A 247 10.47 -4.98 -3.36
C ALA A 247 9.02 -5.27 -3.78
N SER A 248 8.09 -4.37 -3.52
CA SER A 248 6.65 -4.57 -3.76
C SER A 248 6.31 -5.03 -5.19
N ASP A 249 7.03 -4.52 -6.19
CA ASP A 249 6.78 -4.77 -7.62
C ASP A 249 8.01 -5.33 -8.36
N VAL A 250 8.96 -5.92 -7.62
CA VAL A 250 10.22 -6.42 -8.21
C VAL A 250 10.39 -7.90 -7.87
N PRO A 251 9.80 -8.80 -8.67
CA PRO A 251 10.01 -10.23 -8.53
C PRO A 251 11.41 -10.64 -8.97
N ALA A 252 11.98 -11.63 -8.28
CA ALA A 252 13.22 -12.30 -8.63
C ALA A 252 13.01 -13.81 -8.60
N LEU A 253 13.77 -14.52 -9.43
CA LEU A 253 13.68 -15.96 -9.57
C LEU A 253 15.07 -16.57 -9.70
N SER A 254 15.27 -17.73 -9.09
CA SER A 254 16.34 -18.65 -9.44
C SER A 254 15.75 -20.03 -9.75
N ALA A 255 16.32 -20.72 -10.73
CA ALA A 255 15.94 -22.09 -11.06
C ALA A 255 17.11 -22.79 -11.76
N HIS A 256 17.15 -24.11 -11.63
CA HIS A 256 18.01 -24.99 -12.43
C HIS A 256 17.20 -25.53 -13.62
N ILE A 257 17.78 -25.45 -14.78
CA ILE A 257 17.13 -25.87 -16.05
C ILE A 257 18.01 -26.94 -16.70
N VAL A 258 17.50 -28.14 -16.76
CA VAL A 258 18.14 -29.25 -17.48
C VAL A 258 17.65 -29.22 -18.92
N PHE A 259 18.58 -29.17 -19.87
CA PHE A 259 18.26 -29.21 -21.28
C PHE A 259 18.44 -30.61 -21.87
N GLU A 260 17.57 -30.94 -22.82
CA GLU A 260 17.72 -32.17 -23.61
C GLU A 260 18.99 -32.16 -24.46
N GLY A 261 19.80 -33.22 -24.37
CA GLY A 261 20.97 -33.47 -25.19
C GLY A 261 22.22 -32.69 -24.81
N ASP A 262 23.32 -32.96 -25.52
CA ASP A 262 24.63 -32.30 -25.29
C ASP A 262 24.70 -30.96 -26.01
N LEU A 263 24.26 -29.88 -25.35
CA LEU A 263 24.37 -28.53 -25.88
C LEU A 263 25.75 -27.95 -25.64
N SER A 264 26.27 -27.20 -26.62
CA SER A 264 27.39 -26.33 -26.34
C SER A 264 27.02 -25.22 -25.36
N LEU A 265 27.96 -24.72 -24.57
CA LEU A 265 27.71 -23.61 -23.62
C LEU A 265 27.07 -22.39 -24.32
N HIS A 266 27.46 -22.11 -25.56
CA HIS A 266 26.88 -21.01 -26.32
C HIS A 266 25.41 -21.23 -26.70
N GLU A 267 25.05 -22.43 -27.10
CA GLU A 267 23.65 -22.80 -27.38
C GLU A 267 22.79 -22.77 -26.12
N ALA A 268 23.28 -23.35 -25.02
CA ALA A 268 22.60 -23.33 -23.73
C ALA A 268 22.35 -21.89 -23.25
N GLN A 269 23.36 -21.02 -23.38
CA GLN A 269 23.23 -19.61 -23.02
C GLN A 269 22.19 -18.87 -23.87
N GLY A 270 22.13 -19.13 -25.19
CA GLY A 270 21.12 -18.56 -26.07
C GLY A 270 19.71 -18.97 -25.65
N ARG A 271 19.47 -20.25 -25.33
CA ARG A 271 18.18 -20.74 -24.82
C ARG A 271 17.86 -20.15 -23.45
N GLY A 272 18.83 -20.02 -22.55
CA GLY A 272 18.66 -19.36 -21.26
C GLY A 272 18.24 -17.89 -21.39
N ASP A 273 18.77 -17.17 -22.38
CA ASP A 273 18.36 -15.80 -22.64
C ASP A 273 16.93 -15.70 -23.20
N GLU A 274 16.50 -16.66 -24.03
CA GLU A 274 15.11 -16.76 -24.47
C GLU A 274 14.15 -17.05 -23.31
N LEU A 275 14.51 -17.96 -22.38
CA LEU A 275 13.75 -18.23 -21.17
C LEU A 275 13.62 -17.00 -20.26
N LYS A 276 14.72 -16.26 -20.06
CA LYS A 276 14.70 -15.00 -19.31
C LYS A 276 13.79 -13.95 -19.97
N ALA A 277 13.83 -13.85 -21.29
CA ALA A 277 12.95 -12.95 -22.05
C ALA A 277 11.47 -13.33 -21.88
N MET A 278 11.14 -14.63 -21.93
CA MET A 278 9.80 -15.14 -21.68
C MET A 278 9.34 -14.82 -20.25
N LEU A 279 10.18 -15.07 -19.22
CA LEU A 279 9.89 -14.75 -17.82
C LEU A 279 9.60 -13.25 -17.64
N ALA A 280 10.40 -12.39 -18.28
CA ALA A 280 10.20 -10.95 -18.22
C ALA A 280 8.89 -10.50 -18.89
N GLN A 281 8.58 -11.06 -20.08
CA GLN A 281 7.40 -10.66 -20.86
C GLN A 281 6.07 -11.21 -20.29
N ARG A 282 6.08 -12.47 -19.85
CA ARG A 282 4.85 -13.15 -19.41
C ARG A 282 4.55 -12.94 -17.93
N PHE A 283 5.58 -12.91 -17.09
CA PHE A 283 5.44 -12.86 -15.63
C PHE A 283 6.01 -11.58 -14.97
N GLY A 284 6.63 -10.69 -15.76
CA GLY A 284 7.24 -9.46 -15.24
C GLY A 284 8.52 -9.71 -14.44
N ILE A 285 9.14 -10.90 -14.53
CA ILE A 285 10.33 -11.28 -13.76
C ILE A 285 11.57 -10.78 -14.50
N GLY A 286 12.06 -9.59 -14.11
CA GLY A 286 13.26 -8.98 -14.69
C GLY A 286 14.59 -9.47 -14.08
N HIS A 287 14.55 -10.09 -12.91
CA HIS A 287 15.72 -10.65 -12.22
C HIS A 287 15.60 -12.17 -12.15
N ALA A 288 16.02 -12.85 -13.22
CA ALA A 288 16.08 -14.30 -13.27
C ALA A 288 17.54 -14.78 -13.36
N THR A 289 17.93 -15.67 -12.45
CA THR A 289 19.17 -16.43 -12.49
C THR A 289 18.81 -17.87 -12.85
N LEU A 290 19.27 -18.33 -14.01
CA LEU A 290 19.04 -19.70 -14.46
C LEU A 290 20.40 -20.40 -14.46
N GLU A 291 20.51 -21.46 -13.69
CA GLU A 291 21.59 -22.42 -13.79
C GLU A 291 21.23 -23.43 -14.89
N LEU A 292 22.13 -23.54 -15.87
CA LEU A 292 21.86 -24.35 -17.07
C LEU A 292 22.66 -25.65 -16.96
N GLU A 293 21.96 -26.76 -16.96
CA GLU A 293 22.51 -28.09 -16.72
C GLU A 293 22.28 -29.01 -17.91
N CYS A 294 23.17 -29.96 -18.10
CA CYS A 294 23.05 -31.01 -19.11
C CYS A 294 22.66 -32.40 -18.52
N HIS A 295 22.51 -32.48 -17.21
CA HIS A 295 22.02 -33.64 -16.44
C HIS A 295 21.63 -33.16 -15.05
N ASP A 296 20.72 -33.88 -14.39
CA ASP A 296 20.38 -33.60 -13.00
C ASP A 296 21.63 -33.76 -12.12
N CYS A 297 22.01 -32.69 -11.42
CA CYS A 297 23.02 -32.76 -10.38
C CYS A 297 22.36 -33.32 -9.12
N GLU A 298 22.74 -34.53 -8.69
CA GLU A 298 22.35 -35.05 -7.38
C GLU A 298 22.95 -34.16 -6.29
N ASP A 299 22.11 -33.62 -5.39
CA ASP A 299 22.51 -32.88 -4.19
C ASP A 299 23.12 -33.79 -3.11
#